data_7300ee6f75ca72d34239d4f377770254
#
_entry.id   7300ee6f75ca72d34239d4f377770254
#
_cell.length_a   1.000
_cell.length_b   1.000
_cell.length_c   1.000
_cell.angle_alpha   90.00
_cell.angle_beta   90.00
_cell.angle_gamma   90.00
#
_symmetry.space_group_name_H-M   'P 1'
#
loop_
_entity.id
_entity.type
_entity.pdbx_description
1 polymer ?
#
loop_
_entity_poly.entity_id
_entity_poly.type
_entity_poly.pdbx_seq_one_letter_code
_entity_poly.pdbx_strand_id
1 'polypeptide(L)'
;MRRRDLGIGLLALPALGRGARAEASSVRIVRQYGLPHVPLMVMEHERLVEKHAARLGLPSLTTSWPILGGPGAIIDGLLSGQIDLGVLGAPGLATLWDKTAGTPREVRALSCVQLQPFLLVTNNHAVKTIADFTGQDRIAVPTAKISAQALCLQMAAAQLWGDSNYEKLDPLTVTLGHPEAAAGVMSGKSPINSHYAVSPFYYYELETPGVHLVLKSSDTLGGKHVNGTLVAAPSFAKENPTIAAAVLAAQEEANQLINTHPRDVAEIYIALAKDTHSVDAMRDIIIDPDNVWTTVPQKLMVFAAFMHKVGRLKHMPGSWKDMFLPNVHDGQGS
;
A
#
# COMPACT_ATOMS: atom_id res chain seq x y z
N MET A 1 -58.45 17.75 -61.18
CA MET A 1 -57.26 18.20 -60.40
C MET A 1 -57.25 17.51 -59.04
N ARG A 2 -56.41 16.47 -58.86
CA ARG A 2 -56.28 15.72 -57.58
C ARG A 2 -55.00 16.12 -56.95
N ARG A 3 -55.01 16.72 -55.71
CA ARG A 3 -53.86 17.03 -54.86
C ARG A 3 -53.41 15.72 -54.28
N ARG A 4 -52.12 15.44 -54.43
CA ARG A 4 -51.38 14.36 -53.73
C ARG A 4 -50.74 14.94 -52.44
N ASP A 5 -51.20 14.45 -51.30
CA ASP A 5 -50.60 14.72 -50.03
C ASP A 5 -49.33 13.86 -49.88
N LEU A 6 -48.17 14.49 -49.76
CA LEU A 6 -46.91 13.84 -49.39
C LEU A 6 -46.81 13.75 -47.86
N GLY A 7 -47.05 12.56 -47.37
CA GLY A 7 -46.74 12.25 -45.95
C GLY A 7 -45.24 12.16 -45.73
N ILE A 8 -44.67 13.07 -44.91
CA ILE A 8 -43.30 13.01 -44.43
C ILE A 8 -43.28 12.02 -43.26
N GLY A 9 -42.78 10.81 -43.52
CA GLY A 9 -42.50 9.82 -42.47
C GLY A 9 -41.25 10.25 -41.67
N LEU A 10 -41.44 10.63 -40.40
CA LEU A 10 -40.38 10.82 -39.45
C LEU A 10 -39.76 9.45 -39.12
N LEU A 11 -38.59 9.16 -39.68
CA LEU A 11 -37.75 8.04 -39.25
C LEU A 11 -37.14 8.37 -37.85
N ALA A 12 -37.75 7.81 -36.81
CA ALA A 12 -37.15 7.79 -35.47
C ALA A 12 -35.93 6.87 -35.50
N LEU A 13 -34.71 7.46 -35.50
CA LEU A 13 -33.49 6.74 -35.26
C LEU A 13 -33.52 6.20 -33.81
N PRO A 14 -33.34 4.88 -33.61
CA PRO A 14 -33.19 4.37 -32.28
C PRO A 14 -31.88 4.96 -31.71
N ALA A 15 -31.98 5.72 -30.60
CA ALA A 15 -30.85 6.11 -29.79
C ALA A 15 -30.17 4.80 -29.33
N LEU A 16 -29.06 4.47 -29.97
CA LEU A 16 -28.15 3.42 -29.50
C LEU A 16 -27.67 3.84 -28.11
N GLY A 17 -28.40 3.43 -27.09
CA GLY A 17 -27.93 3.48 -25.71
C GLY A 17 -26.57 2.81 -25.71
N ARG A 18 -25.51 3.54 -25.28
CA ARG A 18 -24.22 2.94 -24.93
C ARG A 18 -24.56 1.86 -23.93
N GLY A 19 -24.55 0.60 -24.36
CA GLY A 19 -24.73 -0.54 -23.48
C GLY A 19 -23.69 -0.39 -22.32
N ALA A 20 -24.18 -0.35 -21.09
CA ALA A 20 -23.34 -0.41 -19.93
C ALA A 20 -22.47 -1.68 -20.08
N ARG A 21 -21.17 -1.50 -20.23
CA ARG A 21 -20.23 -2.63 -20.27
C ARG A 21 -20.37 -3.35 -18.93
N ALA A 22 -20.59 -4.66 -18.97
CA ALA A 22 -20.64 -5.46 -17.75
C ALA A 22 -19.30 -5.33 -17.00
N GLU A 23 -19.36 -5.13 -15.69
CA GLU A 23 -18.16 -5.14 -14.85
C GLU A 23 -17.48 -6.52 -14.86
N ALA A 24 -16.23 -6.58 -14.45
CA ALA A 24 -15.48 -7.82 -14.38
C ALA A 24 -16.16 -8.84 -13.45
N SER A 25 -16.04 -10.13 -13.79
CA SER A 25 -16.53 -11.22 -12.93
C SER A 25 -15.52 -11.70 -11.91
N SER A 26 -14.29 -11.20 -11.97
CA SER A 26 -13.21 -11.52 -11.04
C SER A 26 -12.33 -10.30 -10.78
N VAL A 27 -11.71 -10.24 -9.58
CA VAL A 27 -10.75 -9.21 -9.20
C VAL A 27 -9.53 -9.83 -8.53
N ARG A 28 -8.34 -9.37 -8.93
CA ARG A 28 -7.04 -9.80 -8.42
C ARG A 28 -6.51 -8.70 -7.50
N ILE A 29 -6.49 -8.98 -6.18
CA ILE A 29 -6.08 -8.04 -5.14
C ILE A 29 -4.75 -8.52 -4.55
N VAL A 30 -3.68 -7.75 -4.75
CA VAL A 30 -2.33 -8.14 -4.35
C VAL A 30 -1.94 -7.49 -3.04
N ARG A 31 -1.41 -8.30 -2.12
CA ARG A 31 -0.80 -7.85 -0.89
C ARG A 31 0.68 -8.24 -0.82
N GLN A 32 1.39 -7.73 0.16
CA GLN A 32 2.76 -8.11 0.50
C GLN A 32 2.78 -8.84 1.84
N TYR A 33 3.98 -9.08 2.38
CA TYR A 33 4.17 -9.67 3.70
C TYR A 33 4.02 -8.63 4.82
N GLY A 34 3.60 -9.10 5.98
CA GLY A 34 3.56 -8.32 7.22
C GLY A 34 2.16 -7.84 7.63
N LEU A 35 2.09 -7.35 8.84
CA LEU A 35 0.87 -6.87 9.48
C LEU A 35 0.19 -5.70 8.74
N PRO A 36 0.90 -4.83 7.99
CA PRO A 36 0.27 -3.80 7.19
C PRO A 36 -0.86 -4.29 6.28
N HIS A 37 -0.88 -5.56 5.97
CA HIS A 37 -1.86 -6.17 5.06
C HIS A 37 -3.00 -6.92 5.76
N VAL A 38 -3.11 -6.81 7.08
CA VAL A 38 -4.16 -7.47 7.88
C VAL A 38 -5.57 -7.14 7.40
N PRO A 39 -5.93 -5.89 7.04
CA PRO A 39 -7.26 -5.63 6.50
C PRO A 39 -7.58 -6.49 5.27
N LEU A 40 -6.61 -6.65 4.36
CA LEU A 40 -6.78 -7.49 3.17
C LEU A 40 -6.86 -8.99 3.53
N MET A 41 -6.13 -9.43 4.56
CA MET A 41 -6.19 -10.82 5.04
C MET A 41 -7.55 -11.14 5.65
N VAL A 42 -8.14 -10.21 6.39
CA VAL A 42 -9.51 -10.33 6.91
C VAL A 42 -10.52 -10.33 5.76
N MET A 43 -10.35 -9.44 4.78
CA MET A 43 -11.21 -9.41 3.58
C MET A 43 -11.17 -10.73 2.80
N GLU A 44 -9.97 -11.34 2.67
CA GLU A 44 -9.76 -12.65 2.03
C GLU A 44 -10.45 -13.75 2.81
N HIS A 45 -10.12 -13.89 4.11
CA HIS A 45 -10.61 -14.96 4.98
C HIS A 45 -12.15 -14.94 5.11
N GLU A 46 -12.71 -13.77 5.37
CA GLU A 46 -14.13 -13.56 5.57
C GLU A 46 -14.92 -13.40 4.26
N ARG A 47 -14.24 -13.40 3.10
CA ARG A 47 -14.83 -13.19 1.77
C ARG A 47 -15.67 -11.90 1.71
N LEU A 48 -15.17 -10.82 2.32
CA LEU A 48 -15.94 -9.60 2.47
C LEU A 48 -16.21 -8.91 1.13
N VAL A 49 -15.27 -8.97 0.19
CA VAL A 49 -15.46 -8.38 -1.14
C VAL A 49 -16.63 -9.03 -1.87
N GLU A 50 -16.68 -10.37 -1.88
CA GLU A 50 -17.78 -11.11 -2.51
C GLU A 50 -19.11 -10.85 -1.79
N LYS A 51 -19.12 -10.79 -0.45
CA LYS A 51 -20.31 -10.48 0.34
C LYS A 51 -20.87 -9.09 -0.01
N HIS A 52 -20.01 -8.06 -0.07
CA HIS A 52 -20.42 -6.71 -0.45
C HIS A 52 -20.80 -6.60 -1.93
N ALA A 53 -20.08 -7.24 -2.83
CA ALA A 53 -20.40 -7.28 -4.26
C ALA A 53 -21.78 -7.89 -4.50
N ALA A 54 -22.11 -9.01 -3.82
CA ALA A 54 -23.44 -9.63 -3.93
C ALA A 54 -24.55 -8.68 -3.46
N ARG A 55 -24.35 -7.93 -2.38
CA ARG A 55 -25.31 -6.90 -1.89
C ARG A 55 -25.50 -5.77 -2.90
N LEU A 56 -24.48 -5.48 -3.71
CA LEU A 56 -24.47 -4.44 -4.74
C LEU A 56 -24.90 -4.96 -6.14
N GLY A 57 -25.35 -6.20 -6.25
CA GLY A 57 -25.88 -6.77 -7.50
C GLY A 57 -24.87 -7.57 -8.32
N LEU A 58 -23.70 -7.90 -7.79
CA LEU A 58 -22.67 -8.74 -8.41
C LEU A 58 -22.46 -10.06 -7.64
N PRO A 59 -23.45 -10.97 -7.57
CA PRO A 59 -23.40 -12.17 -6.71
C PRO A 59 -22.38 -13.21 -7.18
N SER A 60 -21.91 -13.13 -8.41
CA SER A 60 -20.95 -14.09 -9.00
C SER A 60 -19.51 -13.56 -9.02
N LEU A 61 -19.22 -12.42 -8.38
CA LEU A 61 -17.87 -11.91 -8.30
C LEU A 61 -16.97 -12.91 -7.54
N THR A 62 -15.77 -13.13 -8.06
CA THR A 62 -14.73 -13.94 -7.40
C THR A 62 -13.49 -13.08 -7.13
N THR A 63 -12.77 -13.40 -6.06
CA THR A 63 -11.51 -12.72 -5.74
C THR A 63 -10.32 -13.68 -5.79
N SER A 64 -9.14 -13.14 -6.07
CA SER A 64 -7.87 -13.85 -5.86
C SER A 64 -6.88 -12.93 -5.18
N TRP A 65 -6.01 -13.52 -4.32
CA TRP A 65 -5.16 -12.78 -3.39
C TRP A 65 -3.68 -13.17 -3.51
N PRO A 66 -3.03 -12.89 -4.66
CA PRO A 66 -1.61 -13.15 -4.82
C PRO A 66 -0.74 -12.36 -3.82
N ILE A 67 0.41 -12.93 -3.44
CA ILE A 67 1.40 -12.26 -2.59
C ILE A 67 2.63 -11.96 -3.44
N LEU A 68 3.07 -10.69 -3.43
CA LEU A 68 4.29 -10.25 -4.09
C LEU A 68 5.29 -9.68 -3.08
N GLY A 69 6.58 -9.89 -3.33
CA GLY A 69 7.63 -9.57 -2.36
C GLY A 69 7.93 -8.07 -2.17
N GLY A 70 7.46 -7.20 -3.07
CA GLY A 70 7.74 -5.78 -2.97
C GLY A 70 7.00 -4.91 -3.99
N PRO A 71 7.04 -3.57 -3.82
CA PRO A 71 6.27 -2.62 -4.62
C PRO A 71 6.66 -2.59 -6.11
N GLY A 72 7.90 -2.94 -6.47
CA GLY A 72 8.30 -2.97 -7.87
C GLY A 72 7.46 -3.92 -8.71
N ALA A 73 7.31 -5.18 -8.26
CA ALA A 73 6.49 -6.18 -8.94
C ALA A 73 5.00 -5.80 -8.98
N ILE A 74 4.50 -5.10 -7.94
CA ILE A 74 3.11 -4.62 -7.92
C ILE A 74 2.89 -3.52 -8.96
N ILE A 75 3.82 -2.56 -9.06
CA ILE A 75 3.76 -1.50 -10.08
C ILE A 75 3.72 -2.10 -11.49
N ASP A 76 4.61 -3.05 -11.78
CA ASP A 76 4.65 -3.72 -13.08
C ASP A 76 3.36 -4.49 -13.37
N GLY A 77 2.82 -5.19 -12.37
CA GLY A 77 1.56 -5.91 -12.46
C GLY A 77 0.34 -5.02 -12.72
N LEU A 78 0.26 -3.86 -12.03
CA LEU A 78 -0.80 -2.86 -12.24
C LEU A 78 -0.74 -2.26 -13.65
N LEU A 79 0.46 -1.90 -14.13
CA LEU A 79 0.64 -1.28 -15.44
C LEU A 79 0.40 -2.25 -16.59
N SER A 80 0.78 -3.54 -16.42
CA SER A 80 0.54 -4.59 -17.39
C SER A 80 -0.87 -5.16 -17.39
N GLY A 81 -1.70 -4.82 -16.37
CA GLY A 81 -3.04 -5.38 -16.19
C GLY A 81 -3.04 -6.84 -15.71
N GLN A 82 -1.92 -7.33 -15.17
CA GLN A 82 -1.86 -8.66 -14.55
C GLN A 82 -2.50 -8.70 -13.18
N ILE A 83 -2.63 -7.56 -12.50
CA ILE A 83 -3.33 -7.37 -11.24
C ILE A 83 -4.26 -6.16 -11.34
N ASP A 84 -5.35 -6.16 -10.58
CA ASP A 84 -6.38 -5.13 -10.65
C ASP A 84 -6.22 -4.12 -9.50
N LEU A 85 -5.88 -4.61 -8.32
CA LEU A 85 -5.64 -3.82 -7.12
C LEU A 85 -4.36 -4.30 -6.43
N GLY A 86 -3.57 -3.36 -5.92
CA GLY A 86 -2.35 -3.71 -5.19
C GLY A 86 -1.99 -2.69 -4.12
N VAL A 87 -1.35 -3.15 -3.04
CA VAL A 87 -0.92 -2.25 -1.97
C VAL A 87 0.45 -1.67 -2.28
N LEU A 88 0.51 -0.35 -2.36
CA LEU A 88 1.74 0.42 -2.54
C LEU A 88 1.94 1.41 -1.39
N GLY A 89 3.16 1.62 -0.99
CA GLY A 89 3.53 2.75 -0.13
C GLY A 89 3.39 4.09 -0.87
N ALA A 90 3.42 5.20 -0.12
CA ALA A 90 3.29 6.55 -0.65
C ALA A 90 4.16 6.84 -1.90
N PRO A 91 5.44 6.43 -1.98
CA PRO A 91 6.27 6.69 -3.16
C PRO A 91 5.78 5.98 -4.42
N GLY A 92 5.29 4.74 -4.29
CA GLY A 92 4.77 3.98 -5.41
C GLY A 92 3.50 4.62 -5.98
N LEU A 93 2.55 5.01 -5.10
CA LEU A 93 1.35 5.74 -5.49
C LEU A 93 1.70 7.06 -6.18
N ALA A 94 2.52 7.90 -5.54
CA ALA A 94 2.90 9.21 -6.07
C ALA A 94 3.58 9.10 -7.46
N THR A 95 4.46 8.10 -7.63
CA THR A 95 5.12 7.85 -8.92
C THR A 95 4.12 7.44 -10.01
N LEU A 96 3.17 6.54 -9.71
CA LEU A 96 2.16 6.13 -10.67
C LEU A 96 1.20 7.27 -11.01
N TRP A 97 0.77 8.03 -10.01
CA TRP A 97 -0.06 9.21 -10.21
C TRP A 97 0.64 10.24 -11.11
N ASP A 98 1.89 10.63 -10.80
CA ASP A 98 2.65 11.60 -11.59
C ASP A 98 2.82 11.20 -13.06
N LYS A 99 3.05 9.91 -13.33
CA LYS A 99 3.18 9.38 -14.69
C LYS A 99 1.87 9.34 -15.46
N THR A 100 0.73 9.33 -14.79
CA THR A 100 -0.58 9.09 -15.40
C THR A 100 -1.56 10.24 -15.19
N ALA A 101 -1.23 11.23 -14.37
CA ALA A 101 -2.07 12.39 -14.07
C ALA A 101 -2.50 13.12 -15.35
N GLY A 102 -3.79 13.49 -15.40
CA GLY A 102 -4.39 14.19 -16.55
C GLY A 102 -4.59 13.30 -17.79
N THR A 103 -4.35 11.99 -17.71
CA THR A 103 -4.62 11.04 -18.80
C THR A 103 -5.90 10.25 -18.56
N PRO A 104 -6.51 9.64 -19.59
CA PRO A 104 -7.63 8.72 -19.39
C PRO A 104 -7.29 7.47 -18.56
N ARG A 105 -6.02 7.20 -18.34
CA ARG A 105 -5.49 6.08 -17.56
C ARG A 105 -4.91 6.51 -16.22
N GLU A 106 -5.38 7.62 -15.67
CA GLU A 106 -4.90 8.13 -14.39
C GLU A 106 -5.07 7.10 -13.27
N VAL A 107 -3.99 6.88 -12.52
CA VAL A 107 -3.93 5.95 -11.39
C VAL A 107 -4.19 6.73 -10.10
N ARG A 108 -5.13 6.24 -9.30
CA ARG A 108 -5.46 6.75 -7.97
C ARG A 108 -5.65 5.58 -6.99
N ALA A 109 -5.44 5.85 -5.71
CA ALA A 109 -5.77 4.90 -4.66
C ALA A 109 -7.27 4.91 -4.34
N LEU A 110 -7.81 3.73 -4.04
CA LEU A 110 -9.16 3.58 -3.48
C LEU A 110 -9.20 4.05 -2.03
N SER A 111 -8.15 3.70 -1.26
CA SER A 111 -8.09 3.93 0.17
C SER A 111 -6.66 3.89 0.70
N CYS A 112 -6.42 4.44 1.87
CA CYS A 112 -5.31 4.05 2.73
C CYS A 112 -5.64 2.66 3.33
N VAL A 113 -4.63 1.82 3.55
CA VAL A 113 -4.83 0.52 4.21
C VAL A 113 -4.60 0.66 5.70
N GLN A 114 -3.60 1.43 6.10
CA GLN A 114 -3.29 1.69 7.51
C GLN A 114 -2.19 2.74 7.67
N LEU A 115 -2.06 3.25 8.91
CA LEU A 115 -0.92 4.05 9.35
C LEU A 115 -0.08 3.19 10.28
N GLN A 116 1.24 3.13 10.04
CA GLN A 116 2.18 2.39 10.88
C GLN A 116 3.60 2.87 10.62
N PRO A 117 4.47 2.96 11.64
CA PRO A 117 5.87 3.28 11.43
C PRO A 117 6.63 2.11 10.78
N PHE A 118 7.73 2.45 10.13
CA PHE A 118 8.82 1.53 9.82
C PHE A 118 9.90 1.70 10.88
N LEU A 119 10.55 0.60 11.28
CA LEU A 119 11.67 0.63 12.21
C LEU A 119 12.93 0.12 11.51
N LEU A 120 13.97 0.94 11.45
CA LEU A 120 15.30 0.51 11.02
C LEU A 120 16.00 -0.13 12.21
N VAL A 121 16.18 -1.44 12.12
CA VAL A 121 16.86 -2.22 13.14
C VAL A 121 18.17 -2.79 12.62
N THR A 122 19.11 -3.08 13.52
CA THR A 122 20.41 -3.67 13.16
C THR A 122 20.92 -4.60 14.25
N ASN A 123 21.70 -5.60 13.85
CA ASN A 123 22.50 -6.43 14.76
C ASN A 123 23.96 -5.98 14.85
N ASN A 124 24.36 -4.90 14.14
CA ASN A 124 25.69 -4.33 14.23
C ASN A 124 25.77 -3.36 15.42
N HIS A 125 26.42 -3.81 16.50
CA HIS A 125 26.56 -3.02 17.74
C HIS A 125 27.28 -1.67 17.58
N ALA A 126 28.06 -1.48 16.50
CA ALA A 126 28.74 -0.22 16.23
C ALA A 126 27.81 0.85 15.68
N VAL A 127 26.65 0.47 15.10
CA VAL A 127 25.66 1.38 14.50
C VAL A 127 24.65 1.81 15.56
N LYS A 128 24.63 3.09 15.94
CA LYS A 128 23.65 3.67 16.87
C LYS A 128 22.72 4.65 16.18
N THR A 129 23.19 5.27 15.11
CA THR A 129 22.47 6.20 14.27
C THR A 129 22.73 5.90 12.80
N ILE A 130 22.00 6.51 11.90
CA ILE A 130 22.25 6.33 10.46
C ILE A 130 23.61 6.88 10.01
N ALA A 131 24.28 7.70 10.82
CA ALA A 131 25.61 8.23 10.53
C ALA A 131 26.72 7.20 10.71
N ASP A 132 26.47 6.15 11.49
CA ASP A 132 27.47 5.14 11.84
C ASP A 132 27.58 4.02 10.79
N PHE A 133 26.64 3.99 9.80
CA PHE A 133 26.71 3.01 8.73
C PHE A 133 27.95 3.20 7.86
N THR A 134 28.57 2.09 7.51
CA THR A 134 29.77 2.01 6.69
C THR A 134 29.54 1.18 5.43
N GLY A 135 30.52 1.12 4.54
CA GLY A 135 30.47 0.28 3.35
C GLY A 135 30.35 -1.24 3.60
N GLN A 136 30.54 -1.67 4.86
CA GLN A 136 30.40 -3.07 5.28
C GLN A 136 28.94 -3.45 5.61
N ASP A 137 28.08 -2.46 5.87
CA ASP A 137 26.71 -2.70 6.28
C ASP A 137 25.80 -2.96 5.07
N ARG A 138 24.74 -3.74 5.28
CA ARG A 138 23.71 -4.02 4.28
C ARG A 138 22.32 -3.86 4.91
N ILE A 139 21.58 -2.91 4.38
CA ILE A 139 20.26 -2.50 4.85
C ILE A 139 19.19 -3.11 3.92
N ALA A 140 18.48 -4.11 4.39
CA ALA A 140 17.39 -4.69 3.63
C ALA A 140 16.19 -3.75 3.58
N VAL A 141 15.62 -3.58 2.38
CA VAL A 141 14.36 -2.87 2.10
C VAL A 141 13.56 -3.65 1.06
N PRO A 142 12.21 -3.56 1.02
CA PRO A 142 11.40 -4.36 0.07
C PRO A 142 11.75 -4.14 -1.40
N THR A 143 12.09 -2.91 -1.77
CA THR A 143 12.65 -2.55 -3.09
C THR A 143 13.52 -1.31 -2.92
N ALA A 144 14.79 -1.45 -3.19
CA ALA A 144 15.75 -0.35 -3.13
C ALA A 144 15.30 0.82 -4.01
N LYS A 145 15.46 2.04 -3.51
CA LYS A 145 15.07 3.31 -4.15
C LYS A 145 13.55 3.52 -4.38
N ILE A 146 12.71 2.48 -4.29
CA ILE A 146 11.27 2.55 -4.66
C ILE A 146 10.37 2.42 -3.44
N SER A 147 10.70 1.56 -2.47
CA SER A 147 9.85 1.33 -1.30
C SER A 147 9.77 2.57 -0.41
N ALA A 148 8.70 2.65 0.39
CA ALA A 148 8.53 3.74 1.35
C ALA A 148 9.66 3.76 2.40
N GLN A 149 10.16 2.60 2.79
CA GLN A 149 11.31 2.45 3.67
C GLN A 149 12.58 3.06 3.05
N ALA A 150 12.87 2.76 1.78
CA ALA A 150 14.01 3.34 1.08
C ALA A 150 13.88 4.88 1.00
N LEU A 151 12.66 5.39 0.73
CA LEU A 151 12.44 6.84 0.70
C LEU A 151 12.58 7.48 2.09
N CYS A 152 12.06 6.83 3.15
CA CYS A 152 12.26 7.33 4.52
C CYS A 152 13.75 7.38 4.89
N LEU A 153 14.55 6.41 4.46
CA LEU A 153 16.00 6.42 4.67
C LEU A 153 16.66 7.59 3.94
N GLN A 154 16.24 7.86 2.69
CA GLN A 154 16.69 9.02 1.93
C GLN A 154 16.28 10.35 2.58
N MET A 155 15.05 10.45 3.12
CA MET A 155 14.59 11.63 3.86
C MET A 155 15.41 11.86 5.12
N ALA A 156 15.70 10.81 5.89
CA ALA A 156 16.57 10.89 7.07
C ALA A 156 17.99 11.29 6.69
N ALA A 157 18.53 10.77 5.59
CA ALA A 157 19.83 11.17 5.05
C ALA A 157 19.87 12.64 4.65
N ALA A 158 18.83 13.13 3.99
CA ALA A 158 18.70 14.55 3.63
C ALA A 158 18.62 15.47 4.85
N GLN A 159 17.89 15.05 5.90
CA GLN A 159 17.82 15.79 7.17
C GLN A 159 19.17 15.88 7.87
N LEU A 160 19.98 14.83 7.82
CA LEU A 160 21.27 14.78 8.50
C LEU A 160 22.41 15.42 7.70
N TRP A 161 22.46 15.21 6.37
CA TRP A 161 23.57 15.61 5.52
C TRP A 161 23.25 16.65 4.45
N GLY A 162 22.00 17.13 4.44
CA GLY A 162 21.48 18.06 3.43
C GLY A 162 20.91 17.35 2.20
N ASP A 163 20.05 18.06 1.48
CA ASP A 163 19.27 17.51 0.35
C ASP A 163 20.14 16.95 -0.78
N SER A 164 21.32 17.52 -1.04
CA SER A 164 22.26 17.00 -2.05
C SER A 164 22.86 15.63 -1.73
N ASN A 165 22.71 15.17 -0.48
CA ASN A 165 23.27 13.91 0.01
C ASN A 165 22.18 12.90 0.38
N TYR A 166 20.95 13.06 -0.09
CA TYR A 166 19.83 12.21 0.26
C TYR A 166 20.05 10.73 -0.15
N GLU A 167 20.82 10.45 -1.20
CA GLU A 167 21.14 9.10 -1.66
C GLU A 167 22.37 8.47 -0.97
N LYS A 168 22.94 9.11 0.06
CA LYS A 168 24.21 8.69 0.68
C LYS A 168 24.20 7.24 1.19
N LEU A 169 23.04 6.76 1.64
CA LEU A 169 22.88 5.38 2.13
C LEU A 169 22.36 4.39 1.09
N ASP A 170 21.97 4.85 -0.11
CA ASP A 170 21.46 3.99 -1.19
C ASP A 170 22.40 2.84 -1.56
N PRO A 171 23.75 3.05 -1.64
CA PRO A 171 24.70 1.97 -1.95
C PRO A 171 24.69 0.82 -0.93
N LEU A 172 24.19 1.05 0.28
CA LEU A 172 24.10 0.06 1.35
C LEU A 172 22.77 -0.71 1.30
N THR A 173 21.78 -0.22 0.53
CA THR A 173 20.45 -0.83 0.48
C THR A 173 20.44 -2.08 -0.41
N VAL A 174 19.73 -3.11 0.05
CA VAL A 174 19.53 -4.38 -0.67
C VAL A 174 18.04 -4.66 -0.78
N THR A 175 17.58 -4.99 -1.99
CA THR A 175 16.20 -5.45 -2.21
C THR A 175 16.02 -6.85 -1.65
N LEU A 176 15.19 -6.98 -0.60
CA LEU A 176 14.87 -8.26 0.04
C LEU A 176 13.50 -8.21 0.69
N GLY A 177 12.74 -9.31 0.60
CA GLY A 177 11.44 -9.43 1.27
C GLY A 177 11.58 -9.43 2.80
N HIS A 178 10.58 -8.90 3.49
CA HIS A 178 10.61 -8.78 4.96
C HIS A 178 10.91 -10.09 5.71
N PRO A 179 10.31 -11.26 5.34
CA PRO A 179 10.61 -12.52 6.03
C PRO A 179 12.08 -12.92 5.94
N GLU A 180 12.68 -12.80 4.75
CA GLU A 180 14.08 -13.14 4.53
C GLU A 180 15.03 -12.14 5.20
N ALA A 181 14.67 -10.84 5.15
CA ALA A 181 15.44 -9.78 5.79
C ALA A 181 15.47 -9.97 7.32
N ALA A 182 14.33 -10.22 7.94
CA ALA A 182 14.24 -10.46 9.38
C ALA A 182 15.03 -11.72 9.79
N ALA A 183 14.89 -12.82 9.05
CA ALA A 183 15.67 -14.04 9.29
C ALA A 183 17.18 -13.78 9.17
N GLY A 184 17.59 -12.96 8.20
CA GLY A 184 18.99 -12.55 8.03
C GLY A 184 19.55 -11.81 9.24
N VAL A 185 18.83 -10.77 9.70
CA VAL A 185 19.23 -9.95 10.87
C VAL A 185 19.24 -10.78 12.15
N MET A 186 18.18 -11.55 12.42
CA MET A 186 18.05 -12.36 13.62
C MET A 186 19.10 -13.48 13.72
N SER A 187 19.46 -14.08 12.59
CA SER A 187 20.44 -15.17 12.58
C SER A 187 21.88 -14.69 12.89
N GLY A 188 22.21 -13.42 12.62
CA GLY A 188 23.55 -12.86 12.72
C GLY A 188 24.59 -13.51 11.79
N LYS A 189 24.15 -14.38 10.85
CA LYS A 189 25.03 -15.14 9.94
C LYS A 189 24.91 -14.70 8.48
N SER A 190 24.00 -13.78 8.21
CA SER A 190 23.77 -13.20 6.88
C SER A 190 24.67 -11.99 6.64
N PRO A 191 25.03 -11.66 5.41
CA PRO A 191 25.62 -10.37 5.07
C PRO A 191 24.65 -9.21 5.34
N ILE A 192 23.34 -9.48 5.43
CA ILE A 192 22.32 -8.49 5.83
C ILE A 192 22.38 -8.33 7.34
N ASN A 193 22.77 -7.15 7.80
CA ASN A 193 22.88 -6.84 9.23
C ASN A 193 21.88 -5.76 9.69
N SER A 194 21.09 -5.21 8.77
CA SER A 194 20.10 -4.19 9.07
C SER A 194 18.87 -4.36 8.21
N HIS A 195 17.69 -4.04 8.77
CA HIS A 195 16.43 -4.15 8.07
C HIS A 195 15.53 -2.95 8.40
N TYR A 196 15.02 -2.28 7.38
CA TYR A 196 14.00 -1.26 7.59
C TYR A 196 12.64 -1.95 7.54
N ALA A 197 12.22 -2.43 8.68
CA ALA A 197 11.16 -3.41 8.88
C ALA A 197 9.77 -2.79 9.05
N VAL A 198 8.75 -3.60 8.78
CA VAL A 198 7.37 -3.37 9.18
C VAL A 198 6.98 -4.37 10.29
N SER A 199 5.86 -4.11 10.98
CA SER A 199 5.28 -5.09 11.90
C SER A 199 4.83 -6.35 11.12
N PRO A 200 4.91 -7.56 11.70
CA PRO A 200 5.41 -7.83 13.05
C PRO A 200 6.93 -8.02 13.10
N PHE A 201 7.63 -7.98 11.96
CA PHE A 201 9.04 -8.36 11.85
C PHE A 201 9.94 -7.57 12.80
N TYR A 202 9.76 -6.25 12.92
CA TYR A 202 10.60 -5.48 13.84
C TYR A 202 10.35 -5.83 15.32
N TYR A 203 9.19 -6.35 15.71
CA TYR A 203 8.98 -6.88 17.07
C TYR A 203 9.87 -8.10 17.29
N TYR A 204 9.84 -9.06 16.37
CA TYR A 204 10.65 -10.28 16.46
C TYR A 204 12.16 -10.00 16.43
N GLU A 205 12.56 -9.06 15.59
CA GLU A 205 13.94 -8.63 15.48
C GLU A 205 14.41 -7.96 16.77
N LEU A 206 13.61 -7.07 17.37
CA LEU A 206 13.96 -6.37 18.62
C LEU A 206 13.96 -7.29 19.86
N GLU A 207 13.22 -8.39 19.83
CA GLU A 207 13.30 -9.44 20.87
C GLU A 207 14.57 -10.29 20.75
N THR A 208 15.25 -10.24 19.60
CA THR A 208 16.48 -11.01 19.37
C THR A 208 17.66 -10.35 20.06
N PRO A 209 18.42 -11.08 20.93
CA PRO A 209 19.59 -10.52 21.60
C PRO A 209 20.60 -9.92 20.63
N GLY A 210 21.00 -8.67 20.89
CA GLY A 210 21.97 -7.94 20.06
C GLY A 210 21.36 -7.11 18.94
N VAL A 211 20.11 -7.29 18.60
CA VAL A 211 19.39 -6.43 17.65
C VAL A 211 18.85 -5.19 18.38
N HIS A 212 18.94 -4.04 17.77
CA HIS A 212 18.44 -2.79 18.35
C HIS A 212 17.94 -1.81 17.29
N LEU A 213 17.12 -0.86 17.75
CA LEU A 213 16.55 0.22 16.93
C LEU A 213 17.62 1.27 16.60
N VAL A 214 17.65 1.70 15.33
CA VAL A 214 18.48 2.79 14.81
C VAL A 214 17.64 4.02 14.47
N LEU A 215 16.48 3.83 13.83
CA LEU A 215 15.61 4.91 13.36
C LEU A 215 14.15 4.47 13.33
N LYS A 216 13.25 5.33 13.79
CA LYS A 216 11.81 5.19 13.60
C LYS A 216 11.34 6.19 12.54
N SER A 217 10.60 5.73 11.54
CA SER A 217 10.16 6.60 10.43
C SER A 217 9.24 7.74 10.88
N SER A 218 8.48 7.55 11.96
CA SER A 218 7.65 8.63 12.53
C SER A 218 8.47 9.83 13.01
N ASP A 219 9.74 9.63 13.41
CA ASP A 219 10.63 10.72 13.81
C ASP A 219 11.07 11.53 12.58
N THR A 220 11.36 10.84 11.47
CA THR A 220 11.70 11.47 10.19
C THR A 220 10.53 12.25 9.59
N LEU A 221 9.30 11.70 9.70
CA LEU A 221 8.08 12.23 9.07
C LEU A 221 7.25 13.16 9.97
N GLY A 222 7.62 13.28 11.24
CA GLY A 222 6.91 14.11 12.22
C GLY A 222 5.56 13.54 12.64
N GLY A 223 5.47 12.21 12.83
CA GLY A 223 4.29 11.55 13.38
C GLY A 223 3.82 10.31 12.58
N LYS A 224 2.63 9.83 12.95
CA LYS A 224 2.00 8.67 12.28
C LYS A 224 1.80 8.98 10.79
N HIS A 225 2.10 8.02 9.96
CA HIS A 225 2.08 8.20 8.50
C HIS A 225 1.50 6.98 7.79
N VAL A 226 1.03 7.19 6.56
CA VAL A 226 0.59 6.13 5.67
C VAL A 226 1.72 5.11 5.45
N ASN A 227 1.41 3.82 5.66
CA ASN A 227 2.30 2.72 5.32
C ASN A 227 1.91 2.16 3.94
N GLY A 228 0.64 1.88 3.71
CA GLY A 228 0.14 1.34 2.46
C GLY A 228 -1.14 2.00 1.96
N THR A 229 -1.27 2.08 0.64
CA THR A 229 -2.46 2.54 -0.06
C THR A 229 -2.92 1.45 -1.02
N LEU A 230 -4.22 1.20 -1.12
CA LEU A 230 -4.81 0.27 -2.07
C LEU A 230 -5.01 0.98 -3.41
N VAL A 231 -4.15 0.68 -4.35
CA VAL A 231 -4.08 1.33 -5.66
C VAL A 231 -4.75 0.47 -6.71
N ALA A 232 -5.59 1.08 -7.55
CA ALA A 232 -6.21 0.43 -8.67
C ALA A 232 -5.35 0.49 -9.94
N ALA A 233 -5.42 -0.57 -10.77
CA ALA A 233 -4.86 -0.53 -12.12
C ALA A 233 -5.50 0.60 -12.95
N PRO A 234 -4.79 1.13 -13.98
CA PRO A 234 -5.34 2.18 -14.82
C PRO A 234 -6.73 1.84 -15.35
N SER A 235 -7.69 2.75 -15.17
CA SER A 235 -9.09 2.63 -15.57
C SER A 235 -9.93 1.60 -14.81
N PHE A 236 -9.35 0.71 -13.97
CA PHE A 236 -10.09 -0.38 -13.32
C PHE A 236 -11.29 0.13 -12.52
N ALA A 237 -11.08 1.09 -11.61
CA ALA A 237 -12.14 1.61 -10.75
C ALA A 237 -13.24 2.35 -11.56
N LYS A 238 -12.88 2.97 -12.69
CA LYS A 238 -13.82 3.63 -13.60
C LYS A 238 -14.66 2.63 -14.38
N GLU A 239 -14.06 1.53 -14.80
CA GLU A 239 -14.73 0.46 -15.55
C GLU A 239 -15.52 -0.48 -14.64
N ASN A 240 -15.18 -0.55 -13.33
CA ASN A 240 -15.76 -1.45 -12.35
C ASN A 240 -16.14 -0.69 -11.05
N PRO A 241 -17.03 0.31 -11.13
CA PRO A 241 -17.37 1.16 -9.98
C PRO A 241 -18.06 0.38 -8.84
N THR A 242 -18.85 -0.64 -9.16
CA THR A 242 -19.52 -1.49 -8.16
C THR A 242 -18.50 -2.36 -7.42
N ILE A 243 -17.51 -2.92 -8.13
CA ILE A 243 -16.42 -3.68 -7.50
C ILE A 243 -15.57 -2.76 -6.60
N ALA A 244 -15.24 -1.55 -7.08
CA ALA A 244 -14.49 -0.58 -6.27
C ALA A 244 -15.23 -0.22 -4.97
N ALA A 245 -16.56 0.00 -5.05
CA ALA A 245 -17.40 0.24 -3.88
C ALA A 245 -17.45 -0.97 -2.93
N ALA A 246 -17.56 -2.19 -3.48
CA ALA A 246 -17.54 -3.42 -2.68
C ALA A 246 -16.22 -3.61 -1.95
N VAL A 247 -15.08 -3.33 -2.60
CA VAL A 247 -13.75 -3.43 -2.01
C VAL A 247 -13.58 -2.42 -0.86
N LEU A 248 -14.03 -1.18 -1.04
CA LEU A 248 -13.95 -0.18 0.04
C LEU A 248 -14.81 -0.59 1.24
N ALA A 249 -16.07 -0.98 1.01
CA ALA A 249 -16.97 -1.42 2.08
C ALA A 249 -16.41 -2.66 2.80
N ALA A 250 -15.79 -3.59 2.06
CA ALA A 250 -15.12 -4.76 2.63
C ALA A 250 -13.93 -4.36 3.51
N GLN A 251 -13.14 -3.37 3.11
CA GLN A 251 -12.03 -2.86 3.91
C GLN A 251 -12.52 -2.16 5.18
N GLU A 252 -13.59 -1.38 5.11
CA GLU A 252 -14.19 -0.72 6.27
C GLU A 252 -14.72 -1.74 7.29
N GLU A 253 -15.41 -2.80 6.82
CA GLU A 253 -15.84 -3.92 7.68
C GLU A 253 -14.63 -4.66 8.28
N ALA A 254 -13.57 -4.91 7.51
CA ALA A 254 -12.34 -5.50 8.01
C ALA A 254 -11.67 -4.64 9.09
N ASN A 255 -11.58 -3.33 8.89
CA ASN A 255 -11.03 -2.41 9.90
C ASN A 255 -11.87 -2.41 11.19
N GLN A 256 -13.19 -2.53 11.07
CA GLN A 256 -14.08 -2.67 12.22
C GLN A 256 -13.81 -3.98 12.97
N LEU A 257 -13.68 -5.11 12.26
CA LEU A 257 -13.35 -6.40 12.86
C LEU A 257 -12.00 -6.38 13.59
N ILE A 258 -10.99 -5.75 13.00
CA ILE A 258 -9.67 -5.61 13.63
C ILE A 258 -9.77 -4.87 14.98
N ASN A 259 -10.57 -3.83 15.05
CA ASN A 259 -10.73 -3.03 16.27
C ASN A 259 -11.62 -3.71 17.33
N THR A 260 -12.60 -4.51 16.92
CA THR A 260 -13.60 -5.10 17.84
C THR A 260 -13.32 -6.55 18.21
N HIS A 261 -12.62 -7.29 17.34
CA HIS A 261 -12.32 -8.72 17.49
C HIS A 261 -10.83 -9.01 17.22
N PRO A 262 -9.88 -8.31 17.88
CA PRO A 262 -8.45 -8.40 17.54
C PRO A 262 -7.86 -9.79 17.76
N ARG A 263 -8.45 -10.61 18.65
CA ARG A 263 -8.03 -11.99 18.88
C ARG A 263 -8.33 -12.89 17.67
N ASP A 264 -9.54 -12.81 17.13
CA ASP A 264 -9.95 -13.57 15.96
C ASP A 264 -9.10 -13.15 14.73
N VAL A 265 -8.82 -11.85 14.61
CA VAL A 265 -7.94 -11.33 13.56
C VAL A 265 -6.50 -11.81 13.74
N ALA A 266 -6.00 -11.98 14.97
CA ALA A 266 -4.69 -12.57 15.22
C ALA A 266 -4.63 -14.04 14.74
N GLU A 267 -5.69 -14.82 14.96
CA GLU A 267 -5.81 -16.19 14.46
C GLU A 267 -5.80 -16.23 12.93
N ILE A 268 -6.55 -15.33 12.26
CA ILE A 268 -6.54 -15.17 10.80
C ILE A 268 -5.14 -14.86 10.30
N TYR A 269 -4.46 -13.89 10.93
CA TYR A 269 -3.11 -13.51 10.54
C TYR A 269 -2.15 -14.70 10.65
N ILE A 270 -2.11 -15.37 11.79
CA ILE A 270 -1.24 -16.52 12.05
C ILE A 270 -1.47 -17.60 11.00
N ALA A 271 -2.73 -17.94 10.71
CA ALA A 271 -3.07 -18.98 9.74
C ALA A 271 -2.59 -18.62 8.31
N LEU A 272 -2.86 -17.40 7.85
CA LEU A 272 -2.54 -16.95 6.48
C LEU A 272 -1.06 -16.58 6.29
N ALA A 273 -0.41 -16.07 7.32
CA ALA A 273 1.01 -15.75 7.30
C ALA A 273 1.91 -16.95 7.63
N LYS A 274 1.33 -18.04 8.15
CA LYS A 274 2.05 -19.20 8.73
C LYS A 274 3.01 -18.74 9.84
N ASP A 275 2.54 -17.79 10.65
CA ASP A 275 3.30 -17.26 11.77
C ASP A 275 3.35 -18.28 12.92
N THR A 276 4.43 -18.27 13.70
CA THR A 276 4.66 -19.24 14.77
C THR A 276 4.46 -18.68 16.18
N HIS A 277 4.16 -17.37 16.26
CA HIS A 277 3.92 -16.71 17.54
C HIS A 277 2.53 -17.04 18.09
N SER A 278 2.34 -16.82 19.39
CA SER A 278 1.04 -17.07 20.03
C SER A 278 -0.01 -16.07 19.56
N VAL A 279 -1.27 -16.47 19.64
CA VAL A 279 -2.42 -15.59 19.33
C VAL A 279 -2.42 -14.34 20.21
N ASP A 280 -2.05 -14.48 21.50
CA ASP A 280 -2.00 -13.33 22.42
C ASP A 280 -0.89 -12.34 22.04
N ALA A 281 0.31 -12.82 21.70
CA ALA A 281 1.39 -11.97 21.22
C ALA A 281 1.00 -11.23 19.93
N MET A 282 0.39 -11.91 18.97
CA MET A 282 -0.05 -11.30 17.73
C MET A 282 -1.19 -10.30 17.97
N ARG A 283 -2.15 -10.61 18.84
CA ARG A 283 -3.21 -9.68 19.24
C ARG A 283 -2.62 -8.38 19.81
N ASP A 284 -1.63 -8.49 20.70
CA ASP A 284 -1.00 -7.33 21.34
C ASP A 284 -0.28 -6.44 20.32
N ILE A 285 0.36 -7.05 19.31
CA ILE A 285 0.92 -6.30 18.18
C ILE A 285 -0.18 -5.63 17.33
N ILE A 286 -1.30 -6.29 17.05
CA ILE A 286 -2.41 -5.75 16.26
C ILE A 286 -3.02 -4.51 16.92
N ILE A 287 -3.17 -4.52 18.25
CA ILE A 287 -3.76 -3.42 19.02
C ILE A 287 -2.75 -2.37 19.47
N ASP A 288 -1.47 -2.51 19.12
CA ASP A 288 -0.46 -1.49 19.43
C ASP A 288 -0.93 -0.11 18.93
N PRO A 289 -0.87 0.94 19.75
CA PRO A 289 -1.32 2.29 19.38
C PRO A 289 -0.64 2.88 18.14
N ASP A 290 0.53 2.39 17.74
CA ASP A 290 1.19 2.80 16.51
C ASP A 290 0.50 2.27 15.25
N ASN A 291 -0.35 1.24 15.38
CA ASN A 291 -1.15 0.69 14.30
C ASN A 291 -2.52 1.38 14.25
N VAL A 292 -2.82 2.07 13.17
CA VAL A 292 -4.13 2.74 12.96
C VAL A 292 -4.75 2.21 11.67
N TRP A 293 -5.84 1.47 11.82
CA TRP A 293 -6.58 0.86 10.72
C TRP A 293 -7.57 1.87 10.14
N THR A 294 -7.27 2.42 8.96
CA THR A 294 -8.02 3.54 8.39
C THR A 294 -7.95 3.57 6.88
N THR A 295 -9.01 4.07 6.25
CA THR A 295 -9.07 4.32 4.80
C THR A 295 -8.51 5.68 4.40
N VAL A 296 -8.17 6.54 5.37
CA VAL A 296 -7.72 7.93 5.17
C VAL A 296 -6.22 8.07 5.41
N PRO A 297 -5.42 8.58 4.46
CA PRO A 297 -3.97 8.71 4.62
C PRO A 297 -3.57 9.87 5.53
N GLN A 298 -2.43 9.72 6.22
CA GLN A 298 -1.75 10.79 6.94
C GLN A 298 -0.31 10.95 6.43
N LYS A 299 0.19 12.19 6.40
CA LYS A 299 1.56 12.52 5.98
C LYS A 299 1.92 12.07 4.54
N LEU A 300 0.93 11.79 3.68
CA LEU A 300 1.17 11.43 2.28
C LEU A 300 1.89 12.56 1.53
N MET A 301 1.46 13.81 1.78
CA MET A 301 2.03 14.99 1.14
C MET A 301 3.48 15.25 1.53
N VAL A 302 3.94 14.77 2.70
CA VAL A 302 5.35 14.87 3.12
C VAL A 302 6.25 14.05 2.19
N PHE A 303 5.81 12.84 1.82
CA PHE A 303 6.50 12.01 0.82
C PHE A 303 6.50 12.67 -0.57
N ALA A 304 5.34 13.15 -1.03
CA ALA A 304 5.20 13.79 -2.33
C ALA A 304 6.09 15.05 -2.45
N ALA A 305 6.09 15.90 -1.42
CA ALA A 305 6.91 17.10 -1.36
C ALA A 305 8.41 16.77 -1.44
N PHE A 306 8.88 15.78 -0.68
CA PHE A 306 10.27 15.36 -0.75
C PHE A 306 10.61 14.81 -2.14
N MET A 307 9.79 13.93 -2.70
CA MET A 307 10.02 13.37 -4.04
C MET A 307 10.06 14.44 -5.13
N HIS A 308 9.18 15.44 -5.06
CA HIS A 308 9.19 16.57 -5.98
C HIS A 308 10.46 17.42 -5.80
N LYS A 309 10.85 17.71 -4.55
CA LYS A 309 12.05 18.47 -4.21
C LYS A 309 13.34 17.85 -4.78
N VAL A 310 13.46 16.53 -4.73
CA VAL A 310 14.63 15.80 -5.27
C VAL A 310 14.48 15.40 -6.75
N GLY A 311 13.46 15.92 -7.45
CA GLY A 311 13.25 15.72 -8.89
C GLY A 311 12.71 14.34 -9.29
N ARG A 312 12.16 13.57 -8.34
CA ARG A 312 11.56 12.24 -8.62
C ARG A 312 10.11 12.32 -9.08
N LEU A 313 9.41 13.42 -8.79
CA LEU A 313 8.10 13.75 -9.35
C LEU A 313 8.24 15.01 -10.20
N LYS A 314 7.57 15.01 -11.34
CA LYS A 314 7.47 16.19 -12.23
C LYS A 314 6.38 17.15 -11.76
N HIS A 315 5.28 16.60 -11.27
CA HIS A 315 4.13 17.35 -10.81
C HIS A 315 3.94 17.19 -9.31
N MET A 316 3.74 18.30 -8.60
CA MET A 316 3.37 18.25 -7.19
C MET A 316 1.85 18.18 -7.09
N PRO A 317 1.28 17.16 -6.41
CA PRO A 317 -0.16 17.15 -6.15
C PRO A 317 -0.53 18.35 -5.26
N GLY A 318 -1.67 18.97 -5.52
CA GLY A 318 -2.17 20.10 -4.71
C GLY A 318 -2.64 19.65 -3.32
N SER A 319 -3.11 18.40 -3.22
CA SER A 319 -3.49 17.76 -1.97
C SER A 319 -3.42 16.24 -2.11
N TRP A 320 -3.54 15.53 -0.98
CA TRP A 320 -3.63 14.08 -0.98
C TRP A 320 -4.83 13.56 -1.80
N LYS A 321 -5.91 14.35 -1.92
CA LYS A 321 -7.12 14.01 -2.66
C LYS A 321 -6.86 13.83 -4.16
N ASP A 322 -5.86 14.50 -4.71
CA ASP A 322 -5.51 14.34 -6.13
C ASP A 322 -5.04 12.92 -6.45
N MET A 323 -4.43 12.24 -5.46
CA MET A 323 -3.92 10.88 -5.59
C MET A 323 -4.92 9.81 -5.15
N PHE A 324 -6.12 10.19 -4.67
CA PHE A 324 -7.16 9.27 -4.20
C PHE A 324 -8.45 9.46 -4.98
N LEU A 325 -9.24 8.39 -5.07
CA LEU A 325 -10.59 8.47 -5.59
C LEU A 325 -11.50 9.24 -4.62
N PRO A 326 -12.59 9.88 -5.12
CA PRO A 326 -13.47 10.73 -4.30
C PRO A 326 -14.14 10.03 -3.11
N ASN A 327 -14.24 8.70 -3.16
CA ASN A 327 -14.92 7.86 -2.16
C ASN A 327 -14.37 7.99 -0.73
N VAL A 328 -13.17 8.53 -0.54
CA VAL A 328 -12.55 8.74 0.79
C VAL A 328 -12.28 10.22 1.11
N HIS A 329 -12.71 11.15 0.24
CA HIS A 329 -12.40 12.59 0.36
C HIS A 329 -13.05 13.30 1.55
N ASP A 330 -14.07 12.71 2.17
CA ASP A 330 -14.71 13.28 3.38
C ASP A 330 -13.81 13.11 4.63
N GLY A 331 -12.78 12.27 4.55
CA GLY A 331 -11.83 12.04 5.62
C GLY A 331 -10.83 13.19 5.81
N GLN A 332 -10.31 13.31 7.03
CA GLN A 332 -9.28 14.30 7.43
C GLN A 332 -7.88 13.76 7.11
N GLY A 333 -7.55 13.63 5.83
CA GLY A 333 -6.25 13.17 5.37
C GLY A 333 -5.20 14.29 5.23
N SER A 334 -3.89 13.92 5.09
CA SER A 334 -2.80 14.90 4.88
C SER A 334 -1.62 14.36 4.05
#